data_f18151772f25e258421abd340d134792
#
_entry.id   f18151772f25e258421abd340d134792
#
_cell.length_a   1.000
_cell.length_b   1.000
_cell.length_c   1.000
_cell.angle_alpha   90.00
_cell.angle_beta   90.00
_cell.angle_gamma   90.00
#
_symmetry.space_group_name_H-M   'P 1'
#
loop_
_entity.id
_entity.type
_entity.pdbx_description
1 polymer ?
#
loop_
_entity_poly.entity_id
_entity_poly.type
_entity_poly.pdbx_seq_one_letter_code
_entity_poly.pdbx_strand_id
1 'polypeptide(L)'
;MATNLREAREGKPSLLIVDDDELITDTLSFALGTDFEVLTADSREQAISLLRQLPQAPQLALVDLGLPPVPHVPDEGFQLIADLLAHSPSMKIFVLSGQNDAAHARHARTLGAAEFIAKPCDPATLKRTLTRALEVRAAELGRRPEEAIGLVGACPALAKLRSQIAQFADSPFPVLIEGESGSGKDLVAQSLHRQSARAPKPYLALNCAAISPSLVEPTLFGYVKGAFTGASGNKSGYFEDAHDGTLFLDEIGELPLEMQAKLLRVLENGEYQRVGETQGRISRARVVAATNRDLRQEVKRGTFRADLYHRLSVLTLSVPPLREMESDKLLLLEYFRRFYAERSAVQPFSLDGAAEKRWLAYPFPGNVRELRNIVIRLTTKYAGQRLSVAELEPEFDLETPLGPAGGESGLLAQALRQIERERGFHLDQTLGAWERAYIEAALRLTSGNMSQAAKLLGVNRTTLYSRMSAASGESPPQTKN
;
A
#
# COMPACT_ATOMS: atom_id res chain seq x y z
N MET A 1 -16.68 -11.17 46.36
CA MET A 1 -15.51 -11.67 45.64
C MET A 1 -15.60 -11.57 44.09
N ALA A 2 -16.77 -11.30 43.51
CA ALA A 2 -16.93 -11.13 42.06
C ALA A 2 -16.68 -9.72 41.53
N THR A 3 -16.66 -8.71 42.39
CA THR A 3 -16.50 -7.29 42.02
C THR A 3 -15.02 -6.92 41.78
N ASN A 4 -14.09 -7.55 42.52
CA ASN A 4 -12.66 -7.24 42.43
C ASN A 4 -11.95 -7.89 41.20
N LEU A 5 -12.61 -8.81 40.50
CA LEU A 5 -12.08 -9.41 39.28
C LEU A 5 -12.42 -8.62 38.00
N ARG A 6 -13.39 -7.70 38.07
CA ARG A 6 -13.72 -6.81 36.94
C ARG A 6 -12.84 -5.56 36.90
N GLU A 7 -12.46 -5.00 38.04
CA GLU A 7 -11.59 -3.82 38.13
C GLU A 7 -10.11 -4.11 37.79
N ALA A 8 -9.65 -5.37 37.88
CA ALA A 8 -8.32 -5.78 37.47
C ALA A 8 -8.15 -6.01 35.95
N ARG A 9 -9.24 -5.95 35.16
CA ARG A 9 -9.20 -6.13 33.69
C ARG A 9 -9.21 -4.81 32.90
N GLU A 10 -9.59 -3.70 33.54
CA GLU A 10 -9.56 -2.39 32.90
C GLU A 10 -8.13 -1.81 32.98
N GLY A 11 -7.31 -2.06 31.94
CA GLY A 11 -6.00 -1.42 31.80
C GLY A 11 -4.86 -2.28 31.25
N LYS A 12 -5.03 -3.59 31.03
CA LYS A 12 -3.97 -4.39 30.42
C LYS A 12 -3.91 -4.14 28.91
N PRO A 13 -2.69 -3.98 28.33
CA PRO A 13 -2.53 -3.88 26.88
C PRO A 13 -2.97 -5.19 26.19
N SER A 14 -3.71 -5.06 25.08
CA SER A 14 -4.21 -6.19 24.31
C SER A 14 -3.17 -6.73 23.35
N LEU A 15 -3.03 -8.07 23.32
CA LEU A 15 -2.09 -8.82 22.50
C LEU A 15 -2.84 -9.92 21.74
N LEU A 16 -2.75 -9.91 20.40
CA LEU A 16 -3.25 -10.98 19.55
C LEU A 16 -2.12 -11.98 19.27
N ILE A 17 -2.35 -13.26 19.49
CA ILE A 17 -1.44 -14.37 19.15
C ILE A 17 -2.10 -15.18 18.04
N VAL A 18 -1.42 -15.35 16.91
CA VAL A 18 -1.89 -16.15 15.77
C VAL A 18 -0.86 -17.22 15.47
N ASP A 19 -1.20 -18.46 15.79
CA ASP A 19 -0.35 -19.63 15.61
C ASP A 19 -1.27 -20.86 15.52
N ASP A 20 -1.02 -21.77 14.60
CA ASP A 20 -1.84 -22.99 14.40
C ASP A 20 -1.50 -24.12 15.40
N ASP A 21 -0.42 -23.97 16.17
CA ASP A 21 -0.04 -24.87 17.25
C ASP A 21 -0.68 -24.44 18.58
N GLU A 22 -1.71 -25.21 19.02
CA GLU A 22 -2.42 -24.96 20.29
C GLU A 22 -1.47 -24.98 21.50
N LEU A 23 -0.41 -25.78 21.47
CA LEU A 23 0.55 -25.85 22.59
C LEU A 23 1.34 -24.55 22.71
N ILE A 24 1.70 -23.93 21.59
CA ILE A 24 2.40 -22.65 21.57
C ILE A 24 1.47 -21.53 22.04
N THR A 25 0.23 -21.49 21.51
CA THR A 25 -0.74 -20.45 21.89
C THR A 25 -1.12 -20.53 23.37
N ASP A 26 -1.31 -21.73 23.92
CA ASP A 26 -1.60 -21.95 25.34
C ASP A 26 -0.42 -21.56 26.22
N THR A 27 0.79 -21.97 25.86
CA THR A 27 2.02 -21.66 26.61
C THR A 27 2.26 -20.15 26.66
N LEU A 28 2.15 -19.47 25.53
CA LEU A 28 2.34 -18.02 25.46
C LEU A 28 1.21 -17.28 26.16
N SER A 29 -0.03 -17.73 26.04
CA SER A 29 -1.17 -17.15 26.74
C SER A 29 -1.03 -17.24 28.25
N PHE A 30 -0.58 -18.37 28.76
CA PHE A 30 -0.29 -18.53 30.20
C PHE A 30 0.84 -17.62 30.64
N ALA A 31 1.97 -17.59 29.91
CA ALA A 31 3.15 -16.83 30.27
C ALA A 31 2.95 -15.30 30.20
N LEU A 32 2.14 -14.83 29.23
CA LEU A 32 1.92 -13.40 28.99
C LEU A 32 0.62 -12.86 29.60
N GLY A 33 -0.32 -13.72 29.98
CA GLY A 33 -1.63 -13.34 30.50
C GLY A 33 -1.63 -12.57 31.83
N THR A 34 -0.50 -12.60 32.56
CA THR A 34 -0.34 -11.74 33.75
C THR A 34 -0.23 -10.26 33.40
N ASP A 35 0.35 -9.92 32.24
CA ASP A 35 0.69 -8.55 31.83
C ASP A 35 -0.13 -8.04 30.67
N PHE A 36 -0.68 -8.95 29.85
CA PHE A 36 -1.43 -8.65 28.64
C PHE A 36 -2.85 -9.25 28.70
N GLU A 37 -3.79 -8.60 28.02
CA GLU A 37 -5.06 -9.24 27.64
C GLU A 37 -4.81 -10.02 26.35
N VAL A 38 -4.67 -11.35 26.46
CA VAL A 38 -4.30 -12.20 25.34
C VAL A 38 -5.54 -12.66 24.58
N LEU A 39 -5.50 -12.50 23.28
CA LEU A 39 -6.47 -12.99 22.30
C LEU A 39 -5.77 -14.00 21.40
N THR A 40 -6.38 -15.12 21.09
CA THR A 40 -5.77 -16.17 20.27
C THR A 40 -6.56 -16.46 19.02
N ALA A 41 -5.88 -16.83 17.95
CA ALA A 41 -6.44 -17.31 16.70
C ALA A 41 -5.52 -18.40 16.13
N ASP A 42 -6.10 -19.40 15.46
CA ASP A 42 -5.41 -20.54 14.85
C ASP A 42 -5.13 -20.36 13.35
N SER A 43 -5.70 -19.32 12.76
CA SER A 43 -5.64 -19.07 11.33
C SER A 43 -5.81 -17.59 11.02
N ARG A 44 -5.40 -17.17 9.81
CA ARG A 44 -5.63 -15.83 9.31
C ARG A 44 -7.11 -15.45 9.32
N GLU A 45 -7.99 -16.38 8.88
CA GLU A 45 -9.42 -16.11 8.82
C GLU A 45 -10.01 -15.85 10.21
N GLN A 46 -9.61 -16.66 11.19
CA GLN A 46 -10.07 -16.50 12.57
C GLN A 46 -9.53 -15.20 13.18
N ALA A 47 -8.26 -14.85 12.95
CA ALA A 47 -7.67 -13.60 13.41
C ALA A 47 -8.43 -12.38 12.87
N ILE A 48 -8.72 -12.35 11.57
CA ILE A 48 -9.49 -11.27 10.94
C ILE A 48 -10.93 -11.22 11.47
N SER A 49 -11.57 -12.38 11.65
CA SER A 49 -12.91 -12.45 12.22
C SER A 49 -12.95 -11.90 13.65
N LEU A 50 -11.95 -12.26 14.46
CA LEU A 50 -11.82 -11.78 15.84
C LEU A 50 -11.63 -10.26 15.87
N LEU A 51 -10.72 -9.71 15.07
CA LEU A 51 -10.47 -8.27 14.99
C LEU A 51 -11.73 -7.46 14.65
N ARG A 52 -12.58 -7.99 13.80
CA ARG A 52 -13.83 -7.35 13.40
C ARG A 52 -14.87 -7.28 14.52
N GLN A 53 -14.77 -8.18 15.51
CA GLN A 53 -15.70 -8.24 16.64
C GLN A 53 -15.24 -7.37 17.82
N LEU A 54 -13.99 -6.95 17.85
CA LEU A 54 -13.42 -6.18 18.94
C LEU A 54 -13.79 -4.70 18.80
N PRO A 55 -14.18 -4.04 19.91
CA PRO A 55 -14.44 -2.60 19.91
C PRO A 55 -13.18 -1.76 19.67
N GLN A 56 -12.01 -2.31 19.98
CA GLN A 56 -10.70 -1.71 19.74
C GLN A 56 -9.72 -2.78 19.25
N ALA A 57 -8.94 -2.43 18.22
CA ALA A 57 -7.90 -3.32 17.72
C ALA A 57 -6.80 -3.56 18.76
N PRO A 58 -6.25 -4.79 18.85
CA PRO A 58 -5.13 -5.10 19.72
C PRO A 58 -3.94 -4.17 19.47
N GLN A 59 -3.20 -3.88 20.53
CA GLN A 59 -2.03 -2.99 20.46
C GLN A 59 -0.82 -3.71 19.86
N LEU A 60 -0.74 -5.01 20.10
CA LEU A 60 0.35 -5.88 19.68
C LEU A 60 -0.21 -7.11 18.97
N ALA A 61 0.55 -7.70 18.06
CA ALA A 61 0.30 -9.02 17.50
C ALA A 61 1.57 -9.85 17.44
N LEU A 62 1.45 -11.14 17.79
CA LEU A 62 2.43 -12.20 17.52
C LEU A 62 1.86 -13.07 16.40
N VAL A 63 2.55 -13.21 15.30
CA VAL A 63 2.07 -13.90 14.10
C VAL A 63 3.05 -14.98 13.71
N ASP A 64 2.60 -16.21 13.63
CA ASP A 64 3.34 -17.27 12.93
C ASP A 64 3.22 -17.10 11.41
N LEU A 65 4.26 -17.48 10.67
CA LEU A 65 4.23 -17.44 9.20
C LEU A 65 3.57 -18.69 8.61
N GLY A 66 3.71 -19.83 9.28
CA GLY A 66 3.26 -21.12 8.78
C GLY A 66 1.77 -21.39 9.06
N LEU A 67 0.87 -20.49 8.70
CA LEU A 67 -0.55 -20.63 8.96
C LEU A 67 -1.29 -21.50 7.92
N PRO A 68 -2.41 -22.16 8.32
CA PRO A 68 -3.28 -22.86 7.38
C PRO A 68 -3.79 -21.95 6.25
N PRO A 69 -4.11 -22.50 5.04
CA PRO A 69 -4.27 -23.93 4.69
C PRO A 69 -2.98 -24.68 4.34
N VAL A 70 -1.83 -24.00 4.20
CA VAL A 70 -0.55 -24.63 3.84
C VAL A 70 0.54 -24.25 4.86
N PRO A 71 0.64 -24.93 6.01
CA PRO A 71 1.48 -24.51 7.14
C PRO A 71 2.98 -24.38 6.87
N HIS A 72 3.50 -24.90 5.77
CA HIS A 72 4.93 -24.81 5.41
C HIS A 72 5.27 -23.66 4.46
N VAL A 73 4.27 -22.88 4.06
CA VAL A 73 4.42 -21.74 3.15
C VAL A 73 4.09 -20.45 3.92
N PRO A 74 4.96 -19.43 3.90
CA PRO A 74 4.80 -18.23 4.73
C PRO A 74 3.79 -17.21 4.18
N ASP A 75 3.14 -17.51 3.05
CA ASP A 75 2.30 -16.57 2.32
C ASP A 75 1.10 -16.08 3.13
N GLU A 76 0.42 -16.98 3.87
CA GLU A 76 -0.72 -16.63 4.71
C GLU A 76 -0.31 -15.73 5.89
N GLY A 77 0.83 -15.99 6.50
CA GLY A 77 1.39 -15.13 7.54
C GLY A 77 1.76 -13.75 7.02
N PHE A 78 2.34 -13.65 5.83
CA PHE A 78 2.64 -12.36 5.20
C PHE A 78 1.38 -11.58 4.83
N GLN A 79 0.36 -12.26 4.32
CA GLN A 79 -0.93 -11.63 4.04
C GLN A 79 -1.60 -11.14 5.32
N LEU A 80 -1.53 -11.94 6.40
CA LEU A 80 -2.04 -11.53 7.71
C LEU A 80 -1.36 -10.26 8.22
N ILE A 81 -0.03 -10.14 8.10
CA ILE A 81 0.68 -8.91 8.49
C ILE A 81 0.13 -7.68 7.74
N ALA A 82 -0.09 -7.81 6.43
CA ALA A 82 -0.65 -6.74 5.63
C ALA A 82 -2.08 -6.38 6.07
N ASP A 83 -2.92 -7.38 6.32
CA ASP A 83 -4.31 -7.20 6.76
C ASP A 83 -4.37 -6.54 8.16
N LEU A 84 -3.54 -6.98 9.10
CA LEU A 84 -3.47 -6.42 10.45
C LEU A 84 -3.06 -4.95 10.43
N LEU A 85 -2.07 -4.59 9.62
CA LEU A 85 -1.63 -3.20 9.47
C LEU A 85 -2.63 -2.34 8.70
N ALA A 86 -3.35 -2.92 7.73
CA ALA A 86 -4.45 -2.24 7.07
C ALA A 86 -5.59 -1.94 8.06
N HIS A 87 -5.89 -2.88 8.96
CA HIS A 87 -6.91 -2.71 9.99
C HIS A 87 -6.48 -1.73 11.09
N SER A 88 -5.24 -1.84 11.55
CA SER A 88 -4.67 -0.97 12.60
C SER A 88 -3.22 -0.60 12.31
N PRO A 89 -2.94 0.52 11.64
CA PRO A 89 -1.59 0.96 11.28
C PRO A 89 -0.67 1.20 12.48
N SER A 90 -1.23 1.41 13.67
CA SER A 90 -0.46 1.60 14.91
C SER A 90 -0.14 0.30 15.65
N MET A 91 -0.66 -0.85 15.20
CA MET A 91 -0.38 -2.15 15.78
C MET A 91 1.08 -2.51 15.57
N LYS A 92 1.74 -3.02 16.63
CA LYS A 92 3.11 -3.52 16.51
C LYS A 92 3.07 -5.03 16.32
N ILE A 93 3.51 -5.49 15.15
CA ILE A 93 3.47 -6.90 14.76
C ILE A 93 4.84 -7.53 14.94
N PHE A 94 4.89 -8.65 15.65
CA PHE A 94 6.06 -9.50 15.82
C PHE A 94 5.81 -10.82 15.11
N VAL A 95 6.79 -11.27 14.35
CA VAL A 95 6.72 -12.54 13.63
C VAL A 95 7.46 -13.60 14.42
N LEU A 96 6.77 -14.69 14.73
CA LEU A 96 7.36 -15.91 15.29
C LEU A 96 7.59 -16.91 14.16
N SER A 97 8.78 -17.51 14.04
CA SER A 97 9.02 -18.54 13.03
C SER A 97 10.07 -19.54 13.49
N GLY A 98 9.84 -20.82 13.19
CA GLY A 98 10.79 -21.91 13.41
C GLY A 98 11.91 -21.94 12.39
N GLN A 99 11.80 -21.24 11.27
CA GLN A 99 12.81 -21.16 10.22
C GLN A 99 13.58 -19.86 10.35
N ASN A 100 14.87 -19.96 10.60
CA ASN A 100 15.76 -18.80 10.70
C ASN A 100 16.17 -18.31 9.29
N ASP A 101 15.19 -18.00 8.43
CA ASP A 101 15.41 -17.52 7.08
C ASP A 101 15.50 -16.00 7.04
N ALA A 102 16.70 -15.50 6.75
CA ALA A 102 16.97 -14.08 6.61
C ALA A 102 16.14 -13.40 5.50
N ALA A 103 15.66 -14.15 4.51
CA ALA A 103 14.79 -13.63 3.46
C ALA A 103 13.38 -13.38 4.00
N HIS A 104 12.81 -14.31 4.75
CA HIS A 104 11.51 -14.15 5.41
C HIS A 104 11.52 -13.01 6.42
N ALA A 105 12.60 -12.91 7.23
CA ALA A 105 12.75 -11.79 8.17
C ALA A 105 12.80 -10.42 7.47
N ARG A 106 13.50 -10.32 6.33
CA ARG A 106 13.54 -9.10 5.53
C ARG A 106 12.18 -8.77 4.92
N HIS A 107 11.50 -9.77 4.38
CA HIS A 107 10.18 -9.60 3.77
C HIS A 107 9.13 -9.15 4.81
N ALA A 108 9.08 -9.79 5.98
CA ALA A 108 8.20 -9.40 7.08
C ALA A 108 8.43 -7.93 7.52
N ARG A 109 9.69 -7.50 7.63
CA ARG A 109 10.03 -6.11 7.95
C ARG A 109 9.61 -5.14 6.85
N THR A 110 9.73 -5.53 5.59
CA THR A 110 9.28 -4.72 4.44
C THR A 110 7.76 -4.52 4.48
N LEU A 111 7.01 -5.52 4.90
CA LEU A 111 5.56 -5.44 5.11
C LEU A 111 5.18 -4.59 6.32
N GLY A 112 6.11 -4.32 7.24
CA GLY A 112 5.90 -3.45 8.40
C GLY A 112 5.92 -4.17 9.75
N ALA A 113 6.33 -5.45 9.81
CA ALA A 113 6.56 -6.12 11.08
C ALA A 113 7.65 -5.40 11.89
N ALA A 114 7.42 -5.25 13.20
CA ALA A 114 8.33 -4.56 14.10
C ALA A 114 9.61 -5.39 14.32
N GLU A 115 9.47 -6.69 14.51
CA GLU A 115 10.61 -7.59 14.75
C GLU A 115 10.28 -9.02 14.32
N PHE A 116 11.33 -9.79 14.03
CA PHE A 116 11.26 -11.21 13.70
C PHE A 116 11.94 -12.00 14.81
N ILE A 117 11.23 -12.95 15.42
CA ILE A 117 11.65 -13.71 16.59
C ILE A 117 11.71 -15.20 16.22
N ALA A 118 12.87 -15.82 16.38
CA ALA A 118 13.02 -17.25 16.12
C ALA A 118 12.39 -18.10 17.24
N LYS A 119 11.67 -19.16 16.88
CA LYS A 119 11.21 -20.22 17.79
C LYS A 119 12.35 -21.22 18.03
N PRO A 120 12.58 -21.73 19.27
CA PRO A 120 11.89 -21.38 20.51
C PRO A 120 12.38 -20.04 21.08
N CYS A 121 11.47 -19.23 21.62
CA CYS A 121 11.81 -17.99 22.28
C CYS A 121 11.57 -18.08 23.80
N ASP A 122 12.47 -17.45 24.57
CA ASP A 122 12.30 -17.34 26.01
C ASP A 122 11.15 -16.36 26.35
N PRO A 123 10.12 -16.77 27.11
CA PRO A 123 8.97 -15.92 27.45
C PRO A 123 9.36 -14.60 28.15
N ALA A 124 10.43 -14.59 28.97
CA ALA A 124 10.87 -13.38 29.67
C ALA A 124 11.49 -12.37 28.67
N THR A 125 12.23 -12.86 27.70
CA THR A 125 12.80 -12.03 26.63
C THR A 125 11.69 -11.51 25.71
N LEU A 126 10.73 -12.35 25.34
CA LEU A 126 9.56 -11.95 24.55
C LEU A 126 8.76 -10.86 25.27
N LYS A 127 8.46 -11.03 26.56
CA LYS A 127 7.76 -10.03 27.37
C LYS A 127 8.47 -8.68 27.35
N ARG A 128 9.81 -8.63 27.55
CA ARG A 128 10.58 -7.39 27.48
C ARG A 128 10.48 -6.70 26.14
N THR A 129 10.56 -7.47 25.05
CA THR A 129 10.43 -6.97 23.68
C THR A 129 9.04 -6.35 23.43
N LEU A 130 7.99 -7.04 23.85
CA LEU A 130 6.60 -6.57 23.72
C LEU A 130 6.35 -5.31 24.58
N THR A 131 6.84 -5.27 25.82
CA THR A 131 6.71 -4.10 26.69
C THR A 131 7.42 -2.87 26.12
N ARG A 132 8.64 -3.06 25.60
CA ARG A 132 9.38 -1.98 24.93
C ARG A 132 8.64 -1.46 23.69
N ALA A 133 8.00 -2.34 22.94
CA ALA A 133 7.21 -1.93 21.78
C ALA A 133 5.97 -1.10 22.16
N LEU A 134 5.35 -1.38 23.31
CA LEU A 134 4.25 -0.55 23.85
C LEU A 134 4.76 0.83 24.27
N GLU A 135 5.91 0.93 24.89
CA GLU A 135 6.54 2.23 25.24
C GLU A 135 6.81 3.06 23.98
N VAL A 136 7.37 2.44 22.95
CA VAL A 136 7.59 3.10 21.64
C VAL A 136 6.26 3.53 21.02
N ARG A 137 5.26 2.65 21.05
CA ARG A 137 3.91 2.96 20.55
C ARG A 137 3.26 4.11 21.33
N ALA A 138 3.36 4.11 22.65
CA ALA A 138 2.85 5.17 23.50
C ALA A 138 3.57 6.51 23.24
N ALA A 139 4.88 6.49 23.05
CA ALA A 139 5.66 7.66 22.64
C ALA A 139 5.27 8.17 21.25
N GLU A 140 4.97 7.29 20.29
CA GLU A 140 4.45 7.65 18.97
C GLU A 140 3.05 8.29 19.06
N LEU A 141 2.18 7.76 19.93
CA LEU A 141 0.82 8.30 20.17
C LEU A 141 0.82 9.58 21.03
N GLY A 142 1.82 9.78 21.89
CA GLY A 142 1.97 10.96 22.74
C GLY A 142 2.64 12.16 22.07
N ARG A 143 3.10 12.02 20.83
CA ARG A 143 3.63 13.12 20.03
C ARG A 143 2.47 14.05 19.60
N ARG A 144 2.79 15.36 19.46
CA ARG A 144 1.82 16.47 19.24
C ARG A 144 0.67 16.12 18.29
N PRO A 145 -0.54 16.72 18.46
CA PRO A 145 -1.71 16.46 17.61
C PRO A 145 -1.42 16.56 16.10
N GLU A 146 -0.49 17.42 15.70
CA GLU A 146 -0.06 17.59 14.30
C GLU A 146 0.73 16.39 13.75
N GLU A 147 1.53 15.70 14.62
CA GLU A 147 2.28 14.50 14.23
C GLU A 147 1.42 13.22 14.32
N ALA A 148 0.39 13.21 15.19
CA ALA A 148 -0.55 12.10 15.33
C ALA A 148 -1.46 11.92 14.11
N ILE A 149 -1.64 12.96 13.30
CA ILE A 149 -2.50 12.92 12.10
C ILE A 149 -1.74 12.35 10.88
N GLY A 150 -0.41 12.26 10.94
CA GLY A 150 0.41 11.70 9.86
C GLY A 150 0.57 12.63 8.64
N LEU A 151 -0.09 13.78 8.60
CA LEU A 151 0.05 14.79 7.56
C LEU A 151 1.16 15.78 7.94
N VAL A 152 2.40 15.44 7.59
CA VAL A 152 3.57 16.29 7.84
C VAL A 152 3.68 17.35 6.76
N GLY A 153 3.86 18.62 7.16
CA GLY A 153 4.05 19.76 6.28
C GLY A 153 3.42 21.04 6.84
N ALA A 154 3.83 22.18 6.34
CA ALA A 154 3.40 23.51 6.77
C ALA A 154 2.90 24.41 5.62
N CYS A 155 2.94 23.92 4.37
CA CYS A 155 2.53 24.73 3.22
C CYS A 155 1.04 25.12 3.28
N PRO A 156 0.65 26.26 2.67
CA PRO A 156 -0.73 26.75 2.70
C PRO A 156 -1.75 25.76 2.14
N ALA A 157 -1.37 24.96 1.12
CA ALA A 157 -2.24 23.96 0.53
C ALA A 157 -2.57 22.85 1.54
N LEU A 158 -1.57 22.38 2.32
CA LEU A 158 -1.77 21.37 3.34
C LEU A 158 -2.54 21.93 4.55
N ALA A 159 -2.30 23.20 4.93
CA ALA A 159 -3.09 23.87 5.97
C ALA A 159 -4.57 23.97 5.58
N LYS A 160 -4.88 24.34 4.33
CA LYS A 160 -6.24 24.33 3.78
C LYS A 160 -6.85 22.93 3.83
N LEU A 161 -6.10 21.89 3.42
CA LEU A 161 -6.55 20.50 3.46
C LEU A 161 -6.91 20.06 4.89
N ARG A 162 -6.07 20.38 5.90
CA ARG A 162 -6.37 20.10 7.32
C ARG A 162 -7.64 20.78 7.79
N SER A 163 -7.85 22.06 7.42
CA SER A 163 -9.08 22.77 7.74
C SER A 163 -10.32 22.11 7.13
N GLN A 164 -10.23 21.68 5.87
CA GLN A 164 -11.31 20.95 5.19
C GLN A 164 -11.56 19.57 5.81
N ILE A 165 -10.52 18.85 6.23
CA ILE A 165 -10.64 17.57 6.95
C ILE A 165 -11.45 17.78 8.24
N ALA A 166 -11.08 18.78 9.04
CA ALA A 166 -11.81 19.10 10.29
C ALA A 166 -13.26 19.49 10.02
N GLN A 167 -13.52 20.28 8.97
CA GLN A 167 -14.86 20.69 8.59
C GLN A 167 -15.73 19.50 8.14
N PHE A 168 -15.16 18.53 7.44
CA PHE A 168 -15.89 17.39 6.87
C PHE A 168 -15.90 16.17 7.80
N ALA A 169 -15.14 16.19 8.91
CA ALA A 169 -14.98 15.04 9.78
C ALA A 169 -16.32 14.45 10.25
N ASP A 170 -17.23 15.25 10.74
CA ASP A 170 -18.53 14.81 11.26
C ASP A 170 -19.66 14.78 10.23
N SER A 171 -19.36 15.11 8.97
CA SER A 171 -20.37 15.08 7.92
C SER A 171 -20.90 13.64 7.70
N PRO A 172 -22.22 13.44 7.57
CA PRO A 172 -22.81 12.15 7.25
C PRO A 172 -22.64 11.77 5.78
N PHE A 173 -22.27 12.73 4.91
CA PHE A 173 -22.15 12.52 3.48
C PHE A 173 -20.84 11.81 3.09
N PRO A 174 -20.81 11.13 1.94
CA PRO A 174 -19.58 10.61 1.36
C PRO A 174 -18.55 11.72 1.14
N VAL A 175 -17.27 11.36 1.24
CA VAL A 175 -16.16 12.26 0.91
C VAL A 175 -15.33 11.62 -0.19
N LEU A 176 -15.08 12.37 -1.27
CA LEU A 176 -14.18 11.97 -2.34
C LEU A 176 -12.82 12.64 -2.12
N ILE A 177 -11.75 11.83 -2.11
CA ILE A 177 -10.37 12.29 -1.99
C ILE A 177 -9.69 12.12 -3.35
N GLU A 178 -9.35 13.22 -3.97
CA GLU A 178 -8.64 13.25 -5.26
C GLU A 178 -7.18 13.60 -5.05
N GLY A 179 -6.28 12.93 -5.75
CA GLY A 179 -4.85 13.22 -5.69
C GLY A 179 -4.00 12.14 -6.35
N GLU A 180 -2.79 12.50 -6.73
CA GLU A 180 -1.87 11.60 -7.41
C GLU A 180 -1.52 10.37 -6.56
N SER A 181 -1.03 9.32 -7.23
CA SER A 181 -0.52 8.13 -6.51
C SER A 181 0.62 8.53 -5.56
N GLY A 182 0.59 7.97 -4.34
CA GLY A 182 1.62 8.25 -3.33
C GLY A 182 1.55 9.62 -2.66
N SER A 183 0.50 10.43 -2.90
CA SER A 183 0.32 11.75 -2.25
C SER A 183 -0.17 11.68 -0.79
N GLY A 184 -0.63 10.51 -0.31
CA GLY A 184 -1.10 10.31 1.06
C GLY A 184 -2.62 10.38 1.23
N LYS A 185 -3.40 10.01 0.21
CA LYS A 185 -4.88 9.95 0.27
C LYS A 185 -5.40 9.08 1.41
N ASP A 186 -4.71 7.98 1.72
CA ASP A 186 -4.98 7.08 2.83
C ASP A 186 -4.86 7.78 4.21
N LEU A 187 -3.84 8.62 4.38
CA LEU A 187 -3.67 9.42 5.60
C LEU A 187 -4.79 10.47 5.78
N VAL A 188 -5.26 11.03 4.67
CA VAL A 188 -6.40 11.96 4.68
C VAL A 188 -7.67 11.24 5.11
N ALA A 189 -7.94 10.05 4.58
CA ALA A 189 -9.08 9.22 4.95
C ALA A 189 -9.04 8.81 6.43
N GLN A 190 -7.88 8.38 6.93
CA GLN A 190 -7.69 8.08 8.35
C GLN A 190 -7.90 9.32 9.23
N SER A 191 -7.44 10.50 8.78
CA SER A 191 -7.59 11.74 9.51
C SER A 191 -9.06 12.16 9.62
N LEU A 192 -9.84 12.01 8.55
CA LEU A 192 -11.29 12.21 8.55
C LEU A 192 -11.99 11.32 9.58
N HIS A 193 -11.62 10.03 9.62
CA HIS A 193 -12.20 9.10 10.58
C HIS A 193 -11.82 9.45 12.02
N ARG A 194 -10.52 9.68 12.30
CA ARG A 194 -10.02 9.98 13.65
C ARG A 194 -10.56 11.28 14.24
N GLN A 195 -10.85 12.27 13.40
CA GLN A 195 -11.41 13.56 13.84
C GLN A 195 -12.93 13.55 13.93
N SER A 196 -13.61 12.47 13.54
CA SER A 196 -15.05 12.34 13.57
C SER A 196 -15.57 11.71 14.86
N ALA A 197 -16.86 11.87 15.14
CA ALA A 197 -17.57 11.14 16.19
C ALA A 197 -17.52 9.60 15.99
N ARG A 198 -17.10 9.14 14.82
CA ARG A 198 -16.93 7.73 14.50
C ARG A 198 -15.52 7.18 14.84
N ALA A 199 -14.62 8.01 15.39
CA ALA A 199 -13.25 7.58 15.74
C ALA A 199 -13.17 6.31 16.61
N PRO A 200 -14.10 6.04 17.58
CA PRO A 200 -14.12 4.79 18.33
C PRO A 200 -14.74 3.60 17.57
N LYS A 201 -15.28 3.82 16.38
CA LYS A 201 -15.94 2.80 15.54
C LYS A 201 -14.96 2.17 14.55
N PRO A 202 -15.33 1.03 13.92
CA PRO A 202 -14.46 0.41 12.92
C PRO A 202 -14.08 1.36 11.77
N TYR A 203 -12.81 1.32 11.39
CA TYR A 203 -12.28 1.90 10.15
C TYR A 203 -11.80 0.77 9.26
N LEU A 204 -12.49 0.53 8.16
CA LEU A 204 -12.11 -0.50 7.21
C LEU A 204 -11.64 0.14 5.91
N ALA A 205 -10.49 -0.31 5.41
CA ALA A 205 -9.91 0.17 4.16
C ALA A 205 -9.91 -0.96 3.12
N LEU A 206 -10.36 -0.65 1.92
CA LEU A 206 -10.38 -1.57 0.80
C LEU A 206 -9.77 -0.89 -0.43
N ASN A 207 -8.73 -1.50 -1.00
CA ASN A 207 -8.20 -1.07 -2.29
C ASN A 207 -8.92 -1.81 -3.41
N CYS A 208 -9.71 -1.08 -4.21
CA CYS A 208 -10.52 -1.64 -5.29
C CYS A 208 -9.66 -2.21 -6.43
N ALA A 209 -8.46 -1.68 -6.65
CA ALA A 209 -7.54 -2.17 -7.68
C ALA A 209 -6.87 -3.50 -7.31
N ALA A 210 -6.79 -3.84 -6.02
CA ALA A 210 -6.13 -5.06 -5.55
C ALA A 210 -7.01 -6.31 -5.63
N ILE A 211 -8.29 -6.17 -6.00
CA ILE A 211 -9.27 -7.27 -5.99
C ILE A 211 -9.62 -7.65 -7.43
N SER A 212 -9.61 -8.95 -7.73
CA SER A 212 -10.08 -9.41 -9.03
C SER A 212 -11.55 -9.05 -9.25
N PRO A 213 -11.99 -8.67 -10.48
CA PRO A 213 -13.36 -8.24 -10.75
C PRO A 213 -14.44 -9.21 -10.25
N SER A 214 -14.20 -10.51 -10.30
CA SER A 214 -15.12 -11.56 -9.82
C SER A 214 -15.26 -11.61 -8.29
N LEU A 215 -14.30 -11.08 -7.54
CA LEU A 215 -14.30 -11.09 -6.08
C LEU A 215 -14.71 -9.75 -5.45
N VAL A 216 -14.84 -8.68 -6.25
CA VAL A 216 -15.24 -7.37 -5.73
C VAL A 216 -16.59 -7.41 -5.04
N GLU A 217 -17.60 -8.04 -5.67
CA GLU A 217 -18.95 -8.12 -5.13
C GLU A 217 -19.01 -8.88 -3.81
N PRO A 218 -18.53 -10.15 -3.73
CA PRO A 218 -18.55 -10.90 -2.49
C PRO A 218 -17.68 -10.26 -1.38
N THR A 219 -16.65 -9.50 -1.74
CA THR A 219 -15.83 -8.76 -0.76
C THR A 219 -16.58 -7.57 -0.18
N LEU A 220 -17.21 -6.76 -1.01
CA LEU A 220 -17.95 -5.57 -0.55
C LEU A 220 -19.24 -5.93 0.21
N PHE A 221 -20.03 -6.86 -0.32
CA PHE A 221 -21.39 -7.13 0.15
C PHE A 221 -21.54 -8.44 0.91
N GLY A 222 -20.54 -9.33 0.87
CA GLY A 222 -20.62 -10.67 1.45
C GLY A 222 -21.36 -11.67 0.56
N TYR A 223 -21.45 -12.90 1.00
CA TYR A 223 -22.13 -13.98 0.28
C TYR A 223 -22.74 -15.01 1.22
N VAL A 224 -23.73 -15.76 0.72
CA VAL A 224 -24.30 -16.90 1.41
C VAL A 224 -23.74 -18.21 0.85
N LYS A 225 -23.83 -19.28 1.63
CA LYS A 225 -23.40 -20.63 1.21
C LYS A 225 -24.05 -21.02 -0.12
N GLY A 226 -23.24 -21.46 -1.07
CA GLY A 226 -23.68 -21.89 -2.41
C GLY A 226 -23.89 -20.76 -3.41
N ALA A 227 -23.52 -19.51 -3.09
CA ALA A 227 -23.66 -18.36 -4.00
C ALA A 227 -22.82 -18.49 -5.28
N PHE A 228 -21.68 -19.17 -5.18
CA PHE A 228 -20.77 -19.49 -6.30
C PHE A 228 -19.94 -20.74 -5.99
N THR A 229 -19.22 -21.26 -6.97
CA THR A 229 -18.33 -22.41 -6.79
C THR A 229 -17.19 -22.05 -5.83
N GLY A 230 -17.16 -22.70 -4.64
CA GLY A 230 -16.23 -22.37 -3.56
C GLY A 230 -16.85 -21.67 -2.35
N ALA A 231 -18.11 -21.22 -2.43
CA ALA A 231 -18.84 -20.63 -1.30
C ALA A 231 -19.29 -21.73 -0.31
N SER A 232 -18.38 -22.20 0.53
CA SER A 232 -18.62 -23.29 1.51
C SER A 232 -19.43 -22.84 2.73
N GLY A 233 -19.47 -21.54 3.02
CA GLY A 233 -20.16 -20.92 4.16
C GLY A 233 -20.74 -19.56 3.85
N ASN A 234 -21.38 -18.94 4.84
CA ASN A 234 -21.77 -17.54 4.79
C ASN A 234 -20.58 -16.66 5.18
N LYS A 235 -20.38 -15.55 4.45
CA LYS A 235 -19.34 -14.56 4.77
C LYS A 235 -19.93 -13.16 4.71
N SER A 236 -19.64 -12.35 5.74
CA SER A 236 -19.96 -10.92 5.75
C SER A 236 -19.08 -10.15 4.78
N GLY A 237 -19.58 -9.03 4.27
CA GLY A 237 -18.83 -8.10 3.44
C GLY A 237 -18.41 -6.85 4.21
N TYR A 238 -17.56 -6.03 3.58
CA TYR A 238 -17.04 -4.80 4.18
C TYR A 238 -18.14 -3.83 4.62
N PHE A 239 -19.28 -3.73 3.91
CA PHE A 239 -20.39 -2.88 4.32
C PHE A 239 -21.08 -3.36 5.58
N GLU A 240 -21.13 -4.67 5.82
CA GLU A 240 -21.65 -5.24 7.05
C GLU A 240 -20.66 -5.04 8.20
N ASP A 241 -19.39 -5.38 7.97
CA ASP A 241 -18.33 -5.35 8.98
C ASP A 241 -17.98 -3.91 9.43
N ALA A 242 -18.18 -2.92 8.56
CA ALA A 242 -17.99 -1.51 8.92
C ALA A 242 -19.05 -0.98 9.90
N HIS A 243 -20.18 -1.67 10.05
CA HIS A 243 -21.28 -1.29 10.93
C HIS A 243 -21.69 0.20 10.77
N ASP A 244 -21.57 0.98 11.83
CA ASP A 244 -21.77 2.44 11.86
C ASP A 244 -20.45 3.23 11.83
N GLY A 245 -19.37 2.57 11.47
CA GLY A 245 -18.02 3.12 11.34
C GLY A 245 -17.76 3.81 9.99
N THR A 246 -16.54 3.66 9.48
CA THR A 246 -16.10 4.24 8.20
C THR A 246 -15.56 3.17 7.27
N LEU A 247 -16.04 3.15 6.04
CA LEU A 247 -15.49 2.33 4.97
C LEU A 247 -14.72 3.23 3.99
N PHE A 248 -13.43 3.02 3.89
CA PHE A 248 -12.55 3.68 2.95
C PHE A 248 -12.35 2.82 1.71
N LEU A 249 -12.72 3.36 0.54
CA LEU A 249 -12.59 2.72 -0.77
C LEU A 249 -11.49 3.43 -1.55
N ASP A 250 -10.30 2.84 -1.57
CA ASP A 250 -9.18 3.39 -2.35
C ASP A 250 -9.27 2.94 -3.81
N GLU A 251 -8.80 3.79 -4.72
CA GLU A 251 -8.84 3.61 -6.18
C GLU A 251 -10.26 3.25 -6.69
N ILE A 252 -11.25 4.06 -6.28
CA ILE A 252 -12.68 3.85 -6.61
C ILE A 252 -12.95 3.82 -8.11
N GLY A 253 -12.10 4.47 -8.91
CA GLY A 253 -12.16 4.47 -10.38
C GLY A 253 -11.90 3.13 -11.04
N GLU A 254 -11.39 2.13 -10.28
CA GLU A 254 -11.14 0.77 -10.77
C GLU A 254 -12.35 -0.17 -10.63
N LEU A 255 -13.42 0.28 -9.99
CA LEU A 255 -14.61 -0.55 -9.82
C LEU A 255 -15.30 -0.84 -11.16
N PRO A 256 -15.68 -2.10 -11.44
CA PRO A 256 -16.50 -2.45 -12.59
C PRO A 256 -17.85 -1.71 -12.58
N LEU A 257 -18.38 -1.37 -13.76
CA LEU A 257 -19.64 -0.61 -13.90
C LEU A 257 -20.83 -1.25 -13.17
N GLU A 258 -20.90 -2.57 -13.12
CA GLU A 258 -21.94 -3.29 -12.37
C GLU A 258 -21.84 -3.02 -10.87
N MET A 259 -20.63 -2.97 -10.34
CA MET A 259 -20.38 -2.69 -8.92
C MET A 259 -20.65 -1.22 -8.59
N GLN A 260 -20.36 -0.32 -9.52
CA GLN A 260 -20.70 1.10 -9.37
C GLN A 260 -22.22 1.29 -9.20
N ALA A 261 -23.06 0.55 -9.94
CA ALA A 261 -24.51 0.60 -9.77
C ALA A 261 -24.98 0.10 -8.40
N LYS A 262 -24.37 -0.96 -7.87
CA LYS A 262 -24.68 -1.49 -6.54
C LYS A 262 -24.21 -0.54 -5.44
N LEU A 263 -23.02 0.04 -5.57
CA LEU A 263 -22.49 1.03 -4.65
C LEU A 263 -23.38 2.27 -4.58
N LEU A 264 -23.90 2.73 -5.72
CA LEU A 264 -24.83 3.87 -5.76
C LEU A 264 -26.07 3.63 -4.87
N ARG A 265 -26.69 2.45 -4.93
CA ARG A 265 -27.82 2.10 -4.07
C ARG A 265 -27.47 2.19 -2.57
N VAL A 266 -26.29 1.71 -2.21
CA VAL A 266 -25.82 1.83 -0.81
C VAL A 266 -25.64 3.30 -0.40
N LEU A 267 -25.09 4.12 -1.30
CA LEU A 267 -24.87 5.55 -1.00
C LEU A 267 -26.16 6.37 -0.95
N GLU A 268 -27.23 5.94 -1.63
CA GLU A 268 -28.52 6.64 -1.65
C GLU A 268 -29.37 6.32 -0.43
N ASN A 269 -29.60 5.04 -0.16
CA ASN A 269 -30.54 4.57 0.86
C ASN A 269 -29.94 3.57 1.87
N GLY A 270 -28.66 3.24 1.75
CA GLY A 270 -27.96 2.26 2.59
C GLY A 270 -28.21 0.80 2.22
N GLU A 271 -29.03 0.51 1.22
CA GLU A 271 -29.48 -0.84 0.90
C GLU A 271 -28.44 -1.64 0.11
N TYR A 272 -28.22 -2.90 0.52
CA TYR A 272 -27.43 -3.88 -0.22
C TYR A 272 -27.95 -5.31 0.05
N GLN A 273 -27.44 -6.27 -0.71
CA GLN A 273 -27.72 -7.70 -0.57
C GLN A 273 -26.42 -8.48 -0.64
N ARG A 274 -26.31 -9.57 0.12
CA ARG A 274 -25.23 -10.54 -0.07
C ARG A 274 -25.42 -11.30 -1.39
N VAL A 275 -24.31 -11.72 -1.98
CA VAL A 275 -24.35 -12.55 -3.20
C VAL A 275 -25.10 -13.88 -2.88
N GLY A 276 -26.09 -14.18 -3.70
CA GLY A 276 -26.95 -15.36 -3.52
C GLY A 276 -28.08 -15.20 -2.49
N GLU A 277 -28.27 -14.01 -1.91
CA GLU A 277 -29.34 -13.70 -0.97
C GLU A 277 -30.38 -12.75 -1.60
N THR A 278 -31.65 -12.94 -1.29
CA THR A 278 -32.74 -12.05 -1.72
C THR A 278 -33.12 -11.05 -0.63
N GLN A 279 -32.67 -11.26 0.60
CA GLN A 279 -32.96 -10.37 1.73
C GLN A 279 -32.18 -9.08 1.61
N GLY A 280 -32.88 -7.94 1.67
CA GLY A 280 -32.26 -6.61 1.76
C GLY A 280 -31.65 -6.38 3.14
N ARG A 281 -30.48 -5.73 3.14
CA ARG A 281 -29.74 -5.30 4.34
C ARG A 281 -29.49 -3.81 4.28
N ILE A 282 -29.28 -3.18 5.43
CA ILE A 282 -29.01 -1.75 5.52
C ILE A 282 -27.63 -1.54 6.16
N SER A 283 -26.76 -0.85 5.45
CA SER A 283 -25.49 -0.35 5.97
C SER A 283 -25.65 1.06 6.54
N ARG A 284 -24.96 1.33 7.64
CA ARG A 284 -24.83 2.67 8.25
C ARG A 284 -23.39 3.19 8.16
N ALA A 285 -22.54 2.50 7.44
CA ALA A 285 -21.14 2.88 7.26
C ALA A 285 -21.04 4.21 6.50
N ARG A 286 -20.19 5.09 6.98
CA ARG A 286 -19.80 6.28 6.24
C ARG A 286 -18.78 5.89 5.17
N VAL A 287 -19.03 6.26 3.93
CA VAL A 287 -18.11 5.99 2.82
C VAL A 287 -17.16 7.17 2.61
N VAL A 288 -15.87 6.86 2.56
CA VAL A 288 -14.82 7.76 2.09
C VAL A 288 -14.19 7.08 0.87
N ALA A 289 -14.17 7.73 -0.26
CA ALA A 289 -13.60 7.19 -1.49
C ALA A 289 -12.35 7.96 -1.91
N ALA A 290 -11.37 7.29 -2.49
CA ALA A 290 -10.18 7.94 -3.04
C ALA A 290 -9.89 7.49 -4.46
N THR A 291 -9.26 8.37 -5.24
CA THR A 291 -8.85 8.07 -6.61
C THR A 291 -7.66 8.91 -7.04
N ASN A 292 -6.84 8.37 -7.93
CA ASN A 292 -5.81 9.08 -8.67
C ASN A 292 -6.26 9.44 -10.10
N ARG A 293 -7.45 8.97 -10.53
CA ARG A 293 -8.01 9.25 -11.86
C ARG A 293 -8.90 10.48 -11.83
N ASP A 294 -8.96 11.20 -12.95
CA ASP A 294 -9.99 12.22 -13.19
C ASP A 294 -11.33 11.53 -13.50
N LEU A 295 -12.16 11.35 -12.47
CA LEU A 295 -13.46 10.69 -12.63
C LEU A 295 -14.39 11.41 -13.60
N ARG A 296 -14.22 12.72 -13.84
CA ARG A 296 -15.01 13.47 -14.83
C ARG A 296 -14.64 13.02 -16.24
N GLN A 297 -13.38 12.74 -16.49
CA GLN A 297 -12.96 12.17 -17.77
C GLN A 297 -13.40 10.72 -17.91
N GLU A 298 -13.34 9.92 -16.83
CA GLU A 298 -13.83 8.53 -16.83
C GLU A 298 -15.36 8.48 -17.12
N VAL A 299 -16.14 9.43 -16.61
CA VAL A 299 -17.56 9.58 -16.95
C VAL A 299 -17.76 9.86 -18.44
N LYS A 300 -16.96 10.76 -19.04
CA LYS A 300 -17.02 11.04 -20.48
C LYS A 300 -16.64 9.83 -21.34
N ARG A 301 -15.74 8.97 -20.85
CA ARG A 301 -15.33 7.73 -21.52
C ARG A 301 -16.33 6.58 -21.33
N GLY A 302 -17.33 6.74 -20.46
CA GLY A 302 -18.30 5.71 -20.12
C GLY A 302 -17.76 4.60 -19.23
N THR A 303 -16.59 4.76 -18.61
CA THR A 303 -15.96 3.82 -17.67
C THR A 303 -16.36 4.07 -16.22
N PHE A 304 -16.93 5.24 -15.95
CA PHE A 304 -17.49 5.59 -14.64
C PHE A 304 -18.89 6.18 -14.81
N ARG A 305 -19.83 5.84 -13.92
CA ARG A 305 -21.21 6.33 -13.97
C ARG A 305 -21.32 7.77 -13.47
N ALA A 306 -22.05 8.59 -14.19
CA ALA A 306 -22.27 9.99 -13.84
C ALA A 306 -23.05 10.14 -12.53
N ASP A 307 -24.06 9.30 -12.29
CA ASP A 307 -24.88 9.31 -11.08
C ASP A 307 -24.05 8.99 -9.83
N LEU A 308 -23.20 7.97 -9.89
CA LEU A 308 -22.27 7.64 -8.79
C LEU A 308 -21.27 8.76 -8.56
N TYR A 309 -20.70 9.36 -9.61
CA TYR A 309 -19.79 10.50 -9.46
C TYR A 309 -20.44 11.64 -8.68
N HIS A 310 -21.67 12.06 -9.06
CA HIS A 310 -22.38 13.12 -8.35
C HIS A 310 -22.70 12.77 -6.90
N ARG A 311 -22.94 11.50 -6.59
CA ARG A 311 -23.20 11.05 -5.22
C ARG A 311 -21.97 11.03 -4.36
N LEU A 312 -20.80 10.65 -4.92
CA LEU A 312 -19.51 10.63 -4.21
C LEU A 312 -18.90 12.02 -4.03
N SER A 313 -19.05 12.91 -5.02
CA SER A 313 -18.38 14.22 -5.09
C SER A 313 -19.11 15.35 -4.36
N VAL A 314 -20.04 15.01 -3.44
CA VAL A 314 -20.74 16.00 -2.60
C VAL A 314 -19.74 16.80 -1.76
N LEU A 315 -18.78 16.11 -1.16
CA LEU A 315 -17.64 16.71 -0.46
C LEU A 315 -16.36 16.19 -1.12
N THR A 316 -15.54 17.09 -1.62
CA THR A 316 -14.28 16.71 -2.29
C THR A 316 -13.09 17.34 -1.57
N LEU A 317 -12.07 16.51 -1.34
CA LEU A 317 -10.76 16.89 -0.82
C LEU A 317 -9.71 16.64 -1.91
N SER A 318 -8.93 17.67 -2.24
CA SER A 318 -7.81 17.54 -3.17
C SER A 318 -6.50 17.51 -2.39
N VAL A 319 -5.74 16.41 -2.57
CA VAL A 319 -4.42 16.26 -1.94
C VAL A 319 -3.38 16.82 -2.90
N PRO A 320 -2.64 17.85 -2.51
CA PRO A 320 -1.66 18.48 -3.40
C PRO A 320 -0.51 17.50 -3.69
N PRO A 321 0.00 17.47 -4.92
CA PRO A 321 1.20 16.72 -5.25
C PRO A 321 2.44 17.35 -4.60
N LEU A 322 3.44 16.54 -4.29
CA LEU A 322 4.62 16.97 -3.53
C LEU A 322 5.42 18.09 -4.24
N ARG A 323 5.37 18.17 -5.57
CA ARG A 323 6.01 19.25 -6.34
C ARG A 323 5.44 20.65 -6.04
N GLU A 324 4.19 20.72 -5.56
CA GLU A 324 3.51 21.96 -5.16
C GLU A 324 3.73 22.32 -3.68
N MET A 325 4.45 21.47 -2.93
CA MET A 325 4.68 21.59 -1.50
C MET A 325 6.13 22.01 -1.17
N GLU A 326 6.74 22.84 -1.97
CA GLU A 326 8.13 23.34 -1.93
C GLU A 326 8.93 23.04 -0.65
N SER A 327 8.74 23.85 0.41
CA SER A 327 9.48 23.70 1.69
C SER A 327 9.16 22.42 2.46
N ASP A 328 8.00 21.83 2.24
CA ASP A 328 7.58 20.63 2.95
C ASP A 328 8.38 19.40 2.51
N LYS A 329 9.04 19.43 1.34
CA LYS A 329 9.99 18.39 0.92
C LYS A 329 11.13 18.20 1.92
N LEU A 330 11.63 19.28 2.53
CA LEU A 330 12.68 19.19 3.57
C LEU A 330 12.09 18.74 4.92
N LEU A 331 10.88 19.17 5.26
CA LEU A 331 10.21 18.70 6.48
C LEU A 331 9.94 17.20 6.41
N LEU A 332 9.49 16.70 5.26
CA LEU A 332 9.29 15.27 5.04
C LEU A 332 10.60 14.48 5.04
N LEU A 333 11.67 15.03 4.42
CA LEU A 333 13.01 14.44 4.49
C LEU A 333 13.45 14.29 5.95
N GLU A 334 13.36 15.37 6.73
CA GLU A 334 13.76 15.37 8.13
C GLU A 334 12.94 14.39 8.97
N TYR A 335 11.63 14.38 8.76
CA TYR A 335 10.72 13.46 9.42
C TYR A 335 11.09 12.00 9.13
N PHE A 336 11.20 11.60 7.86
CA PHE A 336 11.46 10.22 7.49
C PHE A 336 12.89 9.77 7.83
N ARG A 337 13.90 10.64 7.68
CA ARG A 337 15.27 10.26 8.01
C ARG A 337 15.45 9.99 9.51
N ARG A 338 14.81 10.79 10.40
CA ARG A 338 14.80 10.51 11.84
C ARG A 338 14.03 9.24 12.15
N PHE A 339 12.85 9.10 11.58
CA PHE A 339 12.00 7.94 11.79
C PHE A 339 12.70 6.63 11.42
N TYR A 340 13.35 6.57 10.26
CA TYR A 340 14.05 5.35 9.83
C TYR A 340 15.39 5.14 10.50
N ALA A 341 16.13 6.19 10.84
CA ALA A 341 17.37 6.08 11.60
C ALA A 341 17.14 5.51 13.01
N GLU A 342 16.11 5.99 13.72
CA GLU A 342 15.69 5.46 15.03
C GLU A 342 15.30 3.98 14.93
N ARG A 343 14.52 3.59 13.92
CA ARG A 343 14.09 2.19 13.73
C ARG A 343 15.22 1.24 13.35
N SER A 344 16.22 1.73 12.66
CA SER A 344 17.38 0.95 12.23
C SER A 344 18.54 1.01 13.24
N ALA A 345 18.39 1.78 14.32
CA ALA A 345 19.42 2.03 15.33
C ALA A 345 20.73 2.57 14.72
N VAL A 346 20.61 3.46 13.72
CA VAL A 346 21.74 4.10 13.03
C VAL A 346 21.68 5.62 13.18
N GLN A 347 22.80 6.28 12.95
CA GLN A 347 22.84 7.74 12.90
C GLN A 347 22.17 8.23 11.59
N PRO A 348 21.32 9.27 11.64
CA PRO A 348 20.71 9.84 10.43
C PRO A 348 21.77 10.47 9.53
N PHE A 349 21.65 10.25 8.21
CA PHE A 349 22.48 10.95 7.23
C PHE A 349 22.13 12.45 7.19
N SER A 350 22.96 13.26 6.59
CA SER A 350 22.66 14.67 6.30
C SER A 350 22.98 14.99 4.85
N LEU A 351 22.34 16.03 4.29
CA LEU A 351 22.67 16.55 2.97
C LEU A 351 23.61 17.75 3.10
N ASP A 352 24.48 17.96 2.12
CA ASP A 352 25.17 19.25 1.97
C ASP A 352 24.23 20.28 1.30
N GLY A 353 24.64 21.55 1.26
CA GLY A 353 23.79 22.60 0.72
C GLY A 353 23.50 22.50 -0.79
N ALA A 354 24.35 21.79 -1.56
CA ALA A 354 24.11 21.53 -2.97
C ALA A 354 23.08 20.39 -3.15
N ALA A 355 23.21 19.34 -2.37
CA ALA A 355 22.27 18.23 -2.33
C ALA A 355 20.88 18.64 -1.82
N GLU A 356 20.79 19.55 -0.82
CA GLU A 356 19.51 20.12 -0.38
C GLU A 356 18.80 20.90 -1.51
N LYS A 357 19.54 21.74 -2.25
CA LYS A 357 18.99 22.47 -3.40
C LYS A 357 18.52 21.50 -4.49
N ARG A 358 19.28 20.43 -4.74
CA ARG A 358 18.90 19.39 -5.70
C ARG A 358 17.66 18.61 -5.26
N TRP A 359 17.54 18.30 -3.96
CA TRP A 359 16.36 17.68 -3.37
C TRP A 359 15.11 18.53 -3.56
N LEU A 360 15.20 19.84 -3.27
CA LEU A 360 14.09 20.78 -3.46
C LEU A 360 13.66 20.89 -4.93
N ALA A 361 14.62 20.89 -5.85
CA ALA A 361 14.37 20.98 -7.29
C ALA A 361 13.76 19.70 -7.89
N TYR A 362 13.88 18.56 -7.22
CA TYR A 362 13.35 17.30 -7.74
C TYR A 362 11.82 17.27 -7.61
N PRO A 363 11.08 16.89 -8.69
CA PRO A 363 9.61 16.97 -8.71
C PRO A 363 8.91 15.85 -7.93
N PHE A 364 9.59 14.75 -7.61
CA PHE A 364 9.02 13.56 -6.95
C PHE A 364 7.75 13.04 -7.65
N PRO A 365 7.85 12.46 -8.85
CA PRO A 365 6.69 11.96 -9.60
C PRO A 365 5.88 10.91 -8.84
N GLY A 366 6.51 10.11 -7.97
CA GLY A 366 5.86 9.17 -7.05
C GLY A 366 5.47 9.79 -5.70
N ASN A 367 5.52 11.13 -5.58
CA ASN A 367 5.11 11.89 -4.42
C ASN A 367 5.79 11.44 -3.10
N VAL A 368 5.05 11.46 -1.99
CA VAL A 368 5.57 11.08 -0.66
C VAL A 368 6.01 9.62 -0.60
N ARG A 369 5.40 8.73 -1.39
CA ARG A 369 5.80 7.32 -1.46
C ARG A 369 7.22 7.18 -2.03
N GLU A 370 7.53 7.89 -3.09
CA GLU A 370 8.87 7.91 -3.68
C GLU A 370 9.89 8.56 -2.74
N LEU A 371 9.59 9.74 -2.21
CA LEU A 371 10.43 10.43 -1.24
C LEU A 371 10.79 9.50 -0.08
N ARG A 372 9.80 8.83 0.53
CA ARG A 372 10.00 7.88 1.60
C ARG A 372 10.94 6.74 1.20
N ASN A 373 10.75 6.17 0.01
CA ASN A 373 11.59 5.06 -0.48
C ASN A 373 13.05 5.52 -0.70
N ILE A 374 13.26 6.72 -1.23
CA ILE A 374 14.59 7.31 -1.37
C ILE A 374 15.25 7.46 0.01
N VAL A 375 14.52 8.01 0.99
CA VAL A 375 15.05 8.19 2.36
C VAL A 375 15.41 6.84 3.00
N ILE A 376 14.61 5.79 2.80
CA ILE A 376 14.93 4.44 3.29
C ILE A 376 16.25 3.95 2.68
N ARG A 377 16.43 4.07 1.36
CA ARG A 377 17.65 3.66 0.69
C ARG A 377 18.87 4.45 1.17
N LEU A 378 18.74 5.77 1.28
CA LEU A 378 19.81 6.63 1.78
C LEU A 378 20.17 6.32 3.24
N THR A 379 19.19 6.07 4.11
CA THR A 379 19.43 5.68 5.51
C THR A 379 20.18 4.35 5.59
N THR A 380 19.88 3.41 4.68
CA THR A 380 20.52 2.09 4.67
C THR A 380 21.95 2.15 4.12
N LYS A 381 22.18 2.95 3.07
CA LYS A 381 23.47 3.01 2.37
C LYS A 381 24.49 3.93 3.05
N TYR A 382 24.01 5.03 3.67
CA TYR A 382 24.86 6.16 4.07
C TYR A 382 24.58 6.61 5.50
N ALA A 383 24.39 5.66 6.42
CA ALA A 383 24.15 5.96 7.83
C ALA A 383 25.21 6.89 8.41
N GLY A 384 24.81 8.00 9.04
CA GLY A 384 25.69 8.97 9.71
C GLY A 384 26.56 9.82 8.78
N GLN A 385 26.44 9.66 7.45
CA GLN A 385 27.28 10.39 6.48
C GLN A 385 26.64 11.70 6.04
N ARG A 386 27.47 12.61 5.51
CA ARG A 386 27.04 13.81 4.84
C ARG A 386 27.11 13.60 3.33
N LEU A 387 25.97 13.69 2.66
CA LEU A 387 25.80 13.35 1.24
C LEU A 387 25.93 14.60 0.37
N SER A 388 26.62 14.47 -0.74
CA SER A 388 26.68 15.43 -1.84
C SER A 388 25.64 15.08 -2.92
N VAL A 389 25.62 15.86 -3.98
CA VAL A 389 24.78 15.61 -5.16
C VAL A 389 25.14 14.29 -5.84
N ALA A 390 26.41 13.88 -5.78
CA ALA A 390 26.87 12.65 -6.44
C ALA A 390 26.26 11.37 -5.84
N GLU A 391 26.09 11.31 -4.51
CA GLU A 391 25.42 10.19 -3.84
C GLU A 391 23.89 10.26 -3.97
N LEU A 392 23.33 11.47 -4.14
CA LEU A 392 21.90 11.68 -4.22
C LEU A 392 21.33 11.42 -5.61
N GLU A 393 22.01 11.83 -6.67
CA GLU A 393 21.52 11.75 -8.06
C GLU A 393 21.12 10.33 -8.48
N PRO A 394 21.90 9.25 -8.20
CA PRO A 394 21.52 7.90 -8.55
C PRO A 394 20.23 7.41 -7.88
N GLU A 395 19.79 8.04 -6.80
CA GLU A 395 18.54 7.68 -6.11
C GLU A 395 17.30 8.31 -6.75
N PHE A 396 17.47 9.42 -7.47
CA PHE A 396 16.42 10.06 -8.24
C PHE A 396 16.15 9.38 -9.59
N ASP A 397 17.21 8.85 -10.22
CA ASP A 397 17.16 8.25 -11.55
C ASP A 397 16.74 6.78 -11.56
N LEU A 398 16.30 6.24 -10.44
CA LEU A 398 15.57 4.98 -10.47
C LEU A 398 14.28 5.27 -11.24
N GLU A 399 14.34 5.06 -12.56
CA GLU A 399 13.16 4.92 -13.39
C GLU A 399 12.22 3.96 -12.66
N THR A 400 11.24 4.51 -11.95
CA THR A 400 10.05 3.75 -11.66
C THR A 400 9.58 3.32 -13.04
N PRO A 401 9.53 2.02 -13.37
CA PRO A 401 8.83 1.64 -14.57
C PRO A 401 7.46 2.25 -14.39
N LEU A 402 7.15 3.28 -15.14
CA LEU A 402 5.77 3.66 -15.37
C LEU A 402 5.11 2.34 -15.76
N GLY A 403 4.32 1.80 -14.84
CA GLY A 403 3.48 0.64 -15.15
C GLY A 403 2.84 0.92 -16.49
N PRO A 404 2.44 -0.07 -17.26
CA PRO A 404 2.12 0.08 -18.67
C PRO A 404 1.00 1.12 -18.86
N ALA A 405 1.36 2.39 -18.83
CA ALA A 405 0.63 3.43 -19.50
C ALA A 405 0.94 3.24 -20.99
N GLY A 406 0.66 2.04 -21.48
CA GLY A 406 0.64 1.65 -22.88
C GLY A 406 -0.60 2.24 -23.52
N GLY A 407 -0.59 3.53 -23.71
CA GLY A 407 -1.46 4.21 -24.64
C GLY A 407 -0.58 5.07 -25.53
N GLU A 408 -0.98 5.25 -26.81
CA GLU A 408 -0.35 6.15 -27.79
C GLU A 408 0.05 7.51 -27.19
N SER A 409 -0.65 7.97 -26.14
CA SER A 409 -0.40 9.21 -25.38
C SER A 409 0.95 9.23 -24.65
N GLY A 410 1.44 8.11 -24.13
CA GLY A 410 2.71 8.03 -23.41
C GLY A 410 3.91 8.08 -24.34
N LEU A 411 3.82 7.37 -25.47
CA LEU A 411 4.83 7.38 -26.53
C LEU A 411 4.93 8.78 -27.18
N LEU A 412 3.78 9.41 -27.42
CA LEU A 412 3.75 10.78 -27.96
C LEU A 412 4.41 11.79 -27.01
N ALA A 413 4.13 11.72 -25.70
CA ALA A 413 4.74 12.60 -24.72
C ALA A 413 6.25 12.37 -24.58
N GLN A 414 6.73 11.14 -24.76
CA GLN A 414 8.16 10.82 -24.79
C GLN A 414 8.82 11.34 -26.05
N ALA A 415 8.20 11.17 -27.21
CA ALA A 415 8.69 11.68 -28.48
C ALA A 415 8.78 13.21 -28.50
N LEU A 416 7.74 13.91 -27.98
CA LEU A 416 7.75 15.37 -27.85
C LEU A 416 8.93 15.85 -27.00
N ARG A 417 9.13 15.27 -25.83
CA ARG A 417 10.26 15.62 -24.94
C ARG A 417 11.62 15.39 -25.57
N GLN A 418 11.77 14.32 -26.37
CA GLN A 418 13.03 14.01 -27.03
C GLN A 418 13.29 15.01 -28.17
N ILE A 419 12.30 15.34 -28.99
CA ILE A 419 12.41 16.32 -30.08
C ILE A 419 12.73 17.73 -29.51
N GLU A 420 12.14 18.11 -28.38
CA GLU A 420 12.42 19.42 -27.74
C GLU A 420 13.83 19.51 -27.13
N ARG A 421 14.37 18.41 -26.62
CA ARG A 421 15.71 18.38 -26.00
C ARG A 421 16.86 18.33 -26.99
N GLU A 422 16.69 17.64 -28.10
CA GLU A 422 17.75 17.39 -29.09
C GLU A 422 17.63 18.40 -30.24
N ARG A 423 18.48 19.46 -30.22
CA ARG A 423 18.64 20.35 -31.39
C ARG A 423 19.24 19.56 -32.54
N GLY A 424 18.44 19.21 -33.55
CA GLY A 424 18.86 18.39 -34.69
C GLY A 424 18.44 16.92 -34.59
N PHE A 425 17.26 16.66 -33.99
CA PHE A 425 16.68 15.32 -33.92
C PHE A 425 16.55 14.66 -35.31
N HIS A 426 17.10 13.44 -35.43
CA HIS A 426 17.02 12.62 -36.63
C HIS A 426 16.25 11.33 -36.33
N LEU A 427 15.05 11.22 -36.88
CA LEU A 427 14.15 10.09 -36.65
C LEU A 427 14.79 8.75 -36.98
N ASP A 428 15.43 8.62 -38.15
CA ASP A 428 16.07 7.38 -38.61
C ASP A 428 17.24 6.91 -37.71
N GLN A 429 18.00 7.86 -37.16
CA GLN A 429 19.06 7.51 -36.20
C GLN A 429 18.49 6.99 -34.89
N THR A 430 17.42 7.62 -34.40
CA THR A 430 16.74 7.21 -33.16
C THR A 430 16.10 5.85 -33.33
N LEU A 431 15.36 5.63 -34.40
CA LEU A 431 14.74 4.31 -34.69
C LEU A 431 15.79 3.21 -34.86
N GLY A 432 16.91 3.50 -35.57
CA GLY A 432 18.01 2.55 -35.74
C GLY A 432 18.72 2.23 -34.41
N ALA A 433 18.83 3.18 -33.48
CA ALA A 433 19.37 2.94 -32.15
C ALA A 433 18.45 2.04 -31.31
N TRP A 434 17.16 2.27 -31.33
CA TRP A 434 16.15 1.44 -30.67
C TRP A 434 16.13 0.02 -31.23
N GLU A 435 16.15 -0.12 -32.56
CA GLU A 435 16.18 -1.42 -33.23
C GLU A 435 17.39 -2.24 -32.79
N ARG A 436 18.60 -1.64 -32.80
CA ARG A 436 19.82 -2.30 -32.31
C ARG A 436 19.72 -2.73 -30.87
N ALA A 437 19.19 -1.88 -30.00
CA ALA A 437 19.03 -2.21 -28.59
C ALA A 437 18.11 -3.41 -28.36
N TYR A 438 16.98 -3.51 -29.06
CA TYR A 438 16.08 -4.66 -28.99
C TYR A 438 16.70 -5.94 -29.55
N ILE A 439 17.45 -5.86 -30.65
CA ILE A 439 18.17 -7.01 -31.24
C ILE A 439 19.25 -7.52 -30.26
N GLU A 440 20.01 -6.60 -29.66
CA GLU A 440 21.06 -6.99 -28.71
C GLU A 440 20.45 -7.59 -27.43
N ALA A 441 19.37 -7.02 -26.91
CA ALA A 441 18.65 -7.55 -25.75
C ALA A 441 18.12 -8.98 -26.02
N ALA A 442 17.51 -9.21 -27.18
CA ALA A 442 17.00 -10.52 -27.56
C ALA A 442 18.16 -11.57 -27.72
N LEU A 443 19.28 -11.17 -28.26
CA LEU A 443 20.47 -12.04 -28.39
C LEU A 443 21.06 -12.38 -27.02
N ARG A 444 21.14 -11.41 -26.09
CA ARG A 444 21.59 -11.65 -24.70
C ARG A 444 20.66 -12.62 -23.97
N LEU A 445 19.32 -12.41 -24.04
CA LEU A 445 18.33 -13.28 -23.41
C LEU A 445 18.34 -14.71 -23.96
N THR A 446 18.74 -14.90 -25.24
CA THR A 446 18.79 -16.21 -25.89
C THR A 446 20.22 -16.80 -26.00
N SER A 447 21.18 -16.23 -25.26
CA SER A 447 22.59 -16.67 -25.25
C SER A 447 23.18 -16.77 -26.66
N GLY A 448 22.82 -15.82 -27.54
CA GLY A 448 23.29 -15.76 -28.94
C GLY A 448 22.51 -16.63 -29.94
N ASN A 449 21.45 -17.30 -29.52
CA ASN A 449 20.66 -18.15 -30.42
C ASN A 449 19.75 -17.31 -31.33
N MET A 450 20.18 -17.14 -32.59
CA MET A 450 19.50 -16.33 -33.61
C MET A 450 18.07 -16.75 -33.90
N SER A 451 17.78 -18.05 -33.89
CA SER A 451 16.42 -18.55 -34.18
C SER A 451 15.45 -18.25 -33.04
N GLN A 452 15.92 -18.37 -31.81
CA GLN A 452 15.12 -18.01 -30.62
C GLN A 452 14.99 -16.48 -30.50
N ALA A 453 16.05 -15.71 -30.77
CA ALA A 453 15.99 -14.24 -30.77
C ALA A 453 15.01 -13.71 -31.82
N ALA A 454 15.01 -14.25 -33.04
CA ALA A 454 14.05 -13.90 -34.08
C ALA A 454 12.60 -14.20 -33.65
N LYS A 455 12.35 -15.36 -33.03
CA LYS A 455 11.04 -15.73 -32.48
C LYS A 455 10.59 -14.78 -31.34
N LEU A 456 11.52 -14.40 -30.50
CA LEU A 456 11.27 -13.48 -29.37
C LEU A 456 10.89 -12.06 -29.84
N LEU A 457 11.52 -11.61 -30.94
CA LEU A 457 11.25 -10.32 -31.60
C LEU A 457 10.07 -10.36 -32.57
N GLY A 458 9.44 -11.51 -32.78
CA GLY A 458 8.33 -11.65 -33.74
C GLY A 458 8.70 -11.42 -35.20
N VAL A 459 9.99 -11.66 -35.58
CA VAL A 459 10.51 -11.50 -36.94
C VAL A 459 11.07 -12.80 -37.50
N ASN A 460 11.20 -12.90 -38.83
CA ASN A 460 11.86 -14.04 -39.45
C ASN A 460 13.37 -13.97 -39.24
N ARG A 461 14.03 -15.14 -39.16
CA ARG A 461 15.46 -15.23 -38.96
C ARG A 461 16.28 -14.48 -40.07
N THR A 462 15.82 -14.54 -41.31
CA THR A 462 16.41 -13.80 -42.43
C THR A 462 16.31 -12.29 -42.26
N THR A 463 15.16 -11.83 -41.79
CA THR A 463 14.91 -10.41 -41.49
C THR A 463 15.81 -9.92 -40.35
N LEU A 464 16.01 -10.74 -39.31
CA LEU A 464 16.92 -10.40 -38.21
C LEU A 464 18.36 -10.26 -38.69
N TYR A 465 18.81 -11.18 -39.55
CA TYR A 465 20.15 -11.10 -40.16
C TYR A 465 20.32 -9.85 -41.03
N SER A 466 19.36 -9.53 -41.92
CA SER A 466 19.44 -8.34 -42.76
C SER A 466 19.48 -7.04 -41.96
N ARG A 467 18.75 -6.95 -40.86
CA ARG A 467 18.75 -5.79 -39.94
C ARG A 467 20.06 -5.65 -39.18
N MET A 468 20.64 -6.76 -38.75
CA MET A 468 21.98 -6.78 -38.14
C MET A 468 23.07 -6.35 -39.12
N SER A 469 23.07 -6.86 -40.36
CA SER A 469 24.03 -6.48 -41.39
C SER A 469 23.90 -5.01 -41.79
N ALA A 470 22.68 -4.50 -41.89
CA ALA A 470 22.43 -3.08 -42.13
C ALA A 470 22.94 -2.18 -40.99
N ALA A 471 22.90 -2.70 -39.77
CA ALA A 471 23.38 -1.98 -38.58
C ALA A 471 24.91 -2.00 -38.43
N SER A 472 25.62 -3.01 -38.99
CA SER A 472 27.08 -3.16 -38.98
C SER A 472 27.79 -2.55 -40.19
N GLY A 473 27.06 -2.04 -41.17
CA GLY A 473 27.68 -1.44 -42.37
C GLY A 473 28.27 -2.44 -43.38
N GLU A 474 28.01 -3.74 -43.21
CA GLU A 474 28.49 -4.78 -44.11
C GLU A 474 27.43 -5.11 -45.19
N SER A 475 27.83 -5.04 -46.45
CA SER A 475 26.98 -5.42 -47.58
C SER A 475 26.61 -6.92 -47.51
N PRO A 476 25.37 -7.31 -47.87
CA PRO A 476 24.92 -8.71 -47.79
C PRO A 476 25.74 -9.61 -48.72
N PRO A 477 26.08 -10.84 -48.31
CA PRO A 477 26.74 -11.78 -49.19
C PRO A 477 25.84 -12.14 -50.38
N GLN A 478 26.35 -11.93 -51.58
CA GLN A 478 25.67 -12.34 -52.81
C GLN A 478 25.48 -13.87 -52.77
N THR A 479 24.26 -14.33 -52.74
CA THR A 479 23.87 -15.72 -52.97
C THR A 479 24.24 -16.07 -54.43
N LYS A 480 25.30 -16.86 -54.61
CA LYS A 480 25.51 -17.59 -55.86
C LYS A 480 24.48 -18.72 -55.96
N ASN A 481 23.82 -18.79 -57.10
CA ASN A 481 22.90 -19.85 -57.54
C ASN A 481 23.35 -21.26 -57.21
#